data_ceb14a4a25c08f128b906428ad2d300f
#
_entry.id   ceb14a4a25c08f128b906428ad2d300f
#
_cell.length_a   1.000
_cell.length_b   1.000
_cell.length_c   1.000
_cell.angle_alpha   90.00
_cell.angle_beta   90.00
_cell.angle_gamma   90.00
#
_symmetry.space_group_name_H-M   'P 1'
#
loop_
_entity.id
_entity.type
_entity.pdbx_description
1 polymer ?
#
loop_
_entity_poly.entity_id
_entity_poly.type
_entity_poly.pdbx_seq_one_letter_code
_entity_poly.pdbx_strand_id
1 'polypeptide(L)'
;SYKLEDQKPCYLLYTNEKTHQIIRDNLKKSAMYGGYATGVGPRYCPSIEDKIVRFADKERHQLFLEPESLYYDDWYLQGFSTSMPEDVQEQMVHSLHGLENAVISKYAYAIEYDAIDPLQIKPSLENKVLENLFTAGQINGTSGYEEAAGQGIIAGINAVLKIDNKEPLILKRSDAYIGVLIDDLVTKGTIEPYRMLTSRAEFRLILRHDNADLRLRHYAHEIGTINAVSYTHLTLPTNSLV
;
A
#
# COMPACT_ATOMS: atom_id res chain seq x y z
N SER A 1 23.75 11.70 9.68
CA SER A 1 23.59 10.37 10.30
C SER A 1 22.78 10.55 11.56
N TYR A 2 21.71 9.80 11.71
CA TYR A 2 20.92 9.79 12.93
C TYR A 2 21.74 9.13 14.05
N LYS A 3 21.78 9.75 15.19
CA LYS A 3 22.40 9.14 16.37
C LYS A 3 21.40 8.24 17.06
N LEU A 4 21.86 7.12 17.62
CA LEU A 4 20.98 6.17 18.30
C LEU A 4 20.28 6.81 19.53
N GLU A 5 20.93 7.75 20.18
CA GLU A 5 20.41 8.52 21.33
C GLU A 5 19.24 9.45 20.98
N ASP A 6 19.10 9.81 19.68
CA ASP A 6 18.02 10.67 19.20
C ASP A 6 16.75 9.85 18.82
N GLN A 7 16.83 8.53 18.87
CA GLN A 7 15.72 7.65 18.47
C GLN A 7 14.78 7.39 19.66
N LYS A 8 13.48 7.30 19.36
CA LYS A 8 12.48 6.93 20.35
C LYS A 8 12.24 5.42 20.29
N PRO A 9 12.18 4.73 21.43
CA PRO A 9 11.90 3.31 21.45
C PRO A 9 10.44 3.01 21.12
N CYS A 10 10.21 1.91 20.42
CA CYS A 10 8.91 1.26 20.32
C CYS A 10 8.87 0.09 21.31
N TYR A 11 7.71 -0.19 21.87
CA TYR A 11 7.56 -1.28 22.82
C TYR A 11 6.85 -2.46 22.16
N LEU A 12 7.41 -3.64 22.37
CA LEU A 12 6.85 -4.88 21.86
C LEU A 12 5.82 -5.43 22.85
N LEU A 13 4.61 -5.63 22.37
CA LEU A 13 3.50 -6.21 23.12
C LEU A 13 2.98 -7.47 22.41
N TYR A 14 2.14 -8.21 23.12
CA TYR A 14 1.47 -9.38 22.57
C TYR A 14 0.01 -9.42 23.00
N THR A 15 -0.85 -9.95 22.14
CA THR A 15 -2.19 -10.40 22.54
C THR A 15 -2.05 -11.61 23.48
N ASN A 16 -3.10 -11.93 24.18
CA ASN A 16 -3.20 -13.07 25.07
C ASN A 16 -4.55 -13.78 24.92
N GLU A 17 -4.76 -14.91 25.59
CA GLU A 17 -5.99 -15.69 25.49
C GLU A 17 -7.23 -14.87 25.87
N LYS A 18 -7.14 -14.00 26.89
CA LYS A 18 -8.26 -13.11 27.26
C LYS A 18 -8.64 -12.17 26.11
N THR A 19 -7.66 -11.58 25.46
CA THR A 19 -7.87 -10.74 24.24
C THR A 19 -8.54 -11.55 23.14
N HIS A 20 -8.03 -12.76 22.87
CA HIS A 20 -8.56 -13.63 21.84
C HIS A 20 -10.01 -14.05 22.14
N GLN A 21 -10.33 -14.34 23.40
CA GLN A 21 -11.68 -14.72 23.82
C GLN A 21 -12.66 -13.54 23.62
N ILE A 22 -12.29 -12.33 24.05
CA ILE A 22 -13.11 -11.13 23.83
C ILE A 22 -13.44 -10.96 22.35
N ILE A 23 -12.45 -11.13 21.48
CA ILE A 23 -12.63 -10.98 20.03
C ILE A 23 -13.55 -12.09 19.48
N ARG A 24 -13.31 -13.35 19.85
CA ARG A 24 -14.15 -14.48 19.40
C ARG A 24 -15.62 -14.32 19.80
N ASP A 25 -15.87 -13.90 21.02
CA ASP A 25 -17.24 -13.72 21.56
C ASP A 25 -17.98 -12.56 20.86
N ASN A 26 -17.25 -11.60 20.31
CA ASN A 26 -17.80 -10.41 19.68
C ASN A 26 -17.65 -10.38 18.14
N LEU A 27 -17.16 -11.44 17.50
CA LEU A 27 -16.92 -11.47 16.05
C LEU A 27 -18.11 -10.98 15.22
N LYS A 28 -19.33 -11.35 15.59
CA LYS A 28 -20.55 -10.92 14.88
C LYS A 28 -20.84 -9.41 15.01
N LYS A 29 -20.19 -8.70 15.92
CA LYS A 29 -20.30 -7.24 16.05
C LYS A 29 -19.30 -6.50 15.17
N SER A 30 -18.26 -7.18 14.67
CA SER A 30 -17.30 -6.61 13.75
C SER A 30 -17.95 -6.24 12.43
N ALA A 31 -17.63 -5.11 11.86
CA ALA A 31 -18.14 -4.70 10.55
C ALA A 31 -17.82 -5.72 9.45
N MET A 32 -16.65 -6.36 9.52
CA MET A 32 -16.20 -7.37 8.55
C MET A 32 -16.94 -8.71 8.70
N TYR A 33 -17.17 -9.17 9.94
CA TYR A 33 -17.78 -10.49 10.21
C TYR A 33 -19.27 -10.40 10.50
N GLY A 34 -19.79 -9.23 10.80
CA GLY A 34 -21.22 -8.98 11.05
C GLY A 34 -22.06 -8.77 9.79
N GLY A 35 -21.44 -8.75 8.61
CA GLY A 35 -22.11 -8.55 7.33
C GLY A 35 -22.44 -7.09 7.02
N TYR A 36 -21.86 -6.14 7.74
CA TYR A 36 -22.03 -4.71 7.48
C TYR A 36 -21.11 -4.23 6.35
N ALA A 37 -19.90 -4.76 6.26
CA ALA A 37 -18.98 -4.53 5.16
C ALA A 37 -19.22 -5.58 4.08
N THR A 38 -19.61 -5.15 2.88
CA THR A 38 -19.89 -6.05 1.75
C THR A 38 -18.73 -6.14 0.77
N GLY A 39 -17.75 -5.23 0.89
CA GLY A 39 -16.56 -5.16 0.06
C GLY A 39 -15.46 -6.15 0.46
N VAL A 40 -14.52 -6.35 -0.43
CA VAL A 40 -13.30 -7.13 -0.16
C VAL A 40 -12.32 -6.22 0.58
N GLY A 41 -12.01 -6.55 1.84
CA GLY A 41 -11.03 -5.80 2.63
C GLY A 41 -9.61 -5.86 2.04
N PRO A 42 -8.70 -4.97 2.42
CA PRO A 42 -7.33 -4.95 1.93
C PRO A 42 -6.60 -6.25 2.28
N ARG A 43 -6.11 -6.94 1.26
CA ARG A 43 -5.54 -8.29 1.37
C ARG A 43 -4.34 -8.41 2.32
N TYR A 44 -3.57 -7.33 2.44
CA TYR A 44 -2.27 -7.32 3.14
C TYR A 44 -2.25 -6.52 4.43
N CYS A 45 -3.40 -6.08 4.91
CA CYS A 45 -3.55 -5.45 6.22
C CYS A 45 -4.68 -6.13 7.01
N PRO A 46 -4.47 -7.39 7.44
CA PRO A 46 -5.49 -8.13 8.18
C PRO A 46 -5.76 -7.44 9.51
N SER A 47 -7.03 -7.32 9.86
CA SER A 47 -7.46 -6.90 11.19
C SER A 47 -7.00 -7.91 12.25
N ILE A 48 -7.05 -7.53 13.52
CA ILE A 48 -6.73 -8.47 14.59
C ILE A 48 -7.73 -9.64 14.62
N GLU A 49 -8.99 -9.39 14.26
CA GLU A 49 -10.02 -10.43 14.11
C GLU A 49 -9.62 -11.45 13.05
N ASP A 50 -9.13 -10.97 11.88
CA ASP A 50 -8.65 -11.85 10.82
C ASP A 50 -7.49 -12.72 11.27
N LYS A 51 -6.54 -12.14 12.02
CA LYS A 51 -5.41 -12.90 12.56
C LYS A 51 -5.87 -14.00 13.50
N ILE A 52 -6.82 -13.71 14.39
CA ILE A 52 -7.33 -14.66 15.37
C ILE A 52 -8.16 -15.77 14.71
N VAL A 53 -8.90 -15.46 13.64
CA VAL A 53 -9.67 -16.45 12.89
C VAL A 53 -8.78 -17.32 12.02
N ARG A 54 -7.87 -16.69 11.24
CA ARG A 54 -7.02 -17.42 10.28
C ARG A 54 -5.87 -18.18 10.93
N PHE A 55 -5.38 -17.70 12.06
CA PHE A 55 -4.25 -18.27 12.81
C PHE A 55 -4.68 -18.62 14.24
N ALA A 56 -5.79 -19.34 14.34
CA ALA A 56 -6.39 -19.71 15.63
C ALA A 56 -5.50 -20.63 16.50
N ASP A 57 -4.50 -21.28 15.90
CA ASP A 57 -3.47 -22.09 16.55
C ASP A 57 -2.40 -21.26 17.28
N LYS A 58 -2.34 -19.95 17.03
CA LYS A 58 -1.35 -19.07 17.66
C LYS A 58 -1.83 -18.61 19.03
N GLU A 59 -1.00 -18.83 20.04
CA GLU A 59 -1.28 -18.40 21.42
C GLU A 59 -1.28 -16.87 21.58
N ARG A 60 -0.54 -16.16 20.71
CA ARG A 60 -0.39 -14.72 20.77
C ARG A 60 -0.03 -14.13 19.40
N HIS A 61 -0.40 -12.87 19.19
CA HIS A 61 -0.01 -12.06 18.04
C HIS A 61 0.82 -10.88 18.51
N GLN A 62 1.85 -10.56 17.75
CA GLN A 62 2.75 -9.45 18.03
C GLN A 62 2.10 -8.11 17.73
N LEU A 63 2.31 -7.15 18.62
CA LEU A 63 1.88 -5.76 18.54
C LEU A 63 3.06 -4.85 18.86
N PHE A 64 2.99 -3.60 18.35
CA PHE A 64 3.94 -2.57 18.74
C PHE A 64 3.20 -1.37 19.31
N LEU A 65 3.75 -0.79 20.35
CA LEU A 65 3.33 0.50 20.88
C LEU A 65 4.39 1.52 20.48
N GLU A 66 3.98 2.46 19.64
CA GLU A 66 4.86 3.42 18.99
C GLU A 66 4.45 4.85 19.39
N PRO A 67 5.39 5.74 19.79
CA PRO A 67 5.04 7.13 20.00
C PRO A 67 4.59 7.74 18.68
N GLU A 68 3.36 8.30 18.64
CA GLU A 68 2.81 8.85 17.40
C GLU A 68 3.47 10.16 17.00
N SER A 69 3.97 10.91 17.99
CA SER A 69 4.62 12.19 17.76
C SER A 69 5.69 12.48 18.80
N LEU A 70 6.60 13.40 18.47
CA LEU A 70 7.53 14.03 19.42
C LEU A 70 6.91 15.23 20.14
N TYR A 71 5.70 15.66 19.75
CA TYR A 71 5.06 16.91 20.20
C TYR A 71 3.87 16.70 21.12
N TYR A 72 3.34 15.47 21.21
CA TYR A 72 2.23 15.09 22.09
C TYR A 72 2.37 13.62 22.52
N ASP A 73 1.72 13.23 23.61
CA ASP A 73 1.95 11.97 24.32
C ASP A 73 1.04 10.81 23.85
N ASP A 74 0.49 10.87 22.64
CA ASP A 74 -0.29 9.77 22.10
C ASP A 74 0.60 8.65 21.58
N TRP A 75 0.09 7.43 21.72
CA TRP A 75 0.76 6.20 21.32
C TRP A 75 -0.09 5.45 20.30
N TYR A 76 0.54 5.00 19.23
CA TYR A 76 -0.10 4.17 18.22
C TYR A 76 0.09 2.69 18.55
N LEU A 77 -1.03 1.96 18.66
CA LEU A 77 -1.02 0.52 18.87
C LEU A 77 -1.03 -0.21 17.51
N GLN A 78 0.15 -0.40 16.97
CA GLN A 78 0.34 -1.03 15.66
C GLN A 78 0.05 -2.54 15.71
N GLY A 79 -0.62 -3.04 14.67
CA GLY A 79 -0.96 -4.45 14.53
C GLY A 79 -2.26 -4.86 15.20
N PHE A 80 -2.99 -3.89 15.79
CA PHE A 80 -4.26 -4.08 16.49
C PHE A 80 -5.45 -3.45 15.76
N SER A 81 -5.33 -3.24 14.44
CA SER A 81 -6.43 -2.74 13.61
C SER A 81 -7.66 -3.62 13.76
N THR A 82 -8.83 -3.01 13.96
CA THR A 82 -10.08 -3.72 14.21
C THR A 82 -11.27 -2.96 13.67
N SER A 83 -12.34 -3.67 13.35
CA SER A 83 -13.64 -3.13 12.99
C SER A 83 -14.70 -3.37 14.09
N MET A 84 -14.27 -3.75 15.29
CA MET A 84 -15.14 -3.93 16.45
C MET A 84 -15.72 -2.60 16.94
N PRO A 85 -16.91 -2.62 17.59
CA PRO A 85 -17.45 -1.43 18.24
C PRO A 85 -16.56 -0.91 19.38
N GLU A 86 -16.71 0.33 19.74
CA GLU A 86 -15.88 1.03 20.74
C GLU A 86 -15.84 0.32 22.09
N ASP A 87 -17.01 -0.15 22.59
CA ASP A 87 -17.14 -0.88 23.86
C ASP A 87 -16.34 -2.19 23.88
N VAL A 88 -16.18 -2.83 22.73
CA VAL A 88 -15.38 -4.04 22.57
C VAL A 88 -13.90 -3.66 22.46
N GLN A 89 -13.57 -2.58 21.74
CA GLN A 89 -12.20 -2.13 21.62
C GLN A 89 -11.59 -1.77 22.98
N GLU A 90 -12.35 -1.13 23.88
CA GLU A 90 -11.91 -0.86 25.26
C GLU A 90 -11.58 -2.16 25.99
N GLN A 91 -12.45 -3.15 25.93
CA GLN A 91 -12.22 -4.45 26.56
C GLN A 91 -10.98 -5.15 25.97
N MET A 92 -10.79 -5.05 24.66
CA MET A 92 -9.64 -5.63 23.96
C MET A 92 -8.34 -4.96 24.40
N VAL A 93 -8.28 -3.63 24.42
CA VAL A 93 -7.08 -2.87 24.82
C VAL A 93 -6.76 -3.12 26.30
N HIS A 94 -7.76 -3.05 27.19
CA HIS A 94 -7.58 -3.30 28.62
C HIS A 94 -7.24 -4.76 28.97
N SER A 95 -7.37 -5.68 28.02
CA SER A 95 -6.91 -7.06 28.19
C SER A 95 -5.42 -7.24 27.92
N LEU A 96 -4.76 -6.25 27.29
CA LEU A 96 -3.34 -6.30 26.99
C LEU A 96 -2.53 -5.96 28.24
N HIS A 97 -1.43 -6.69 28.44
CA HIS A 97 -0.55 -6.46 29.58
C HIS A 97 0.11 -5.08 29.49
N GLY A 98 -0.04 -4.28 30.56
CA GLY A 98 0.48 -2.92 30.66
C GLY A 98 -0.47 -1.84 30.10
N LEU A 99 -1.60 -2.22 29.51
CA LEU A 99 -2.61 -1.30 28.98
C LEU A 99 -3.95 -1.39 29.72
N GLU A 100 -3.98 -1.98 30.91
CA GLU A 100 -5.19 -2.24 31.70
C GLU A 100 -5.97 -0.95 32.05
N ASN A 101 -5.28 0.19 32.09
CA ASN A 101 -5.86 1.50 32.39
C ASN A 101 -5.63 2.53 31.26
N ALA A 102 -5.32 2.07 30.07
CA ALA A 102 -5.09 2.96 28.93
C ALA A 102 -6.38 3.71 28.55
N VAL A 103 -6.22 4.96 28.16
CA VAL A 103 -7.32 5.77 27.60
C VAL A 103 -7.19 5.78 26.07
N ILE A 104 -8.24 5.39 25.37
CA ILE A 104 -8.25 5.39 23.91
C ILE A 104 -8.62 6.80 23.44
N SER A 105 -7.68 7.52 22.85
CA SER A 105 -7.91 8.85 22.27
C SER A 105 -8.64 8.78 20.94
N LYS A 106 -8.41 7.70 20.17
CA LYS A 106 -9.06 7.48 18.87
C LYS A 106 -9.28 5.99 18.62
N TYR A 107 -10.53 5.61 18.42
CA TYR A 107 -10.90 4.23 18.10
C TYR A 107 -10.50 3.85 16.68
N ALA A 108 -10.21 2.56 16.49
CA ALA A 108 -10.05 1.97 15.18
C ALA A 108 -11.41 1.91 14.46
N TYR A 109 -11.38 1.90 13.14
CA TYR A 109 -12.58 1.93 12.30
C TYR A 109 -12.39 1.08 11.04
N ALA A 110 -13.50 0.57 10.51
CA ALA A 110 -13.50 -0.10 9.22
C ALA A 110 -13.44 0.93 8.09
N ILE A 111 -12.70 0.60 7.03
CA ILE A 111 -12.64 1.39 5.81
C ILE A 111 -13.13 0.52 4.66
N GLU A 112 -14.08 1.03 3.90
CA GLU A 112 -14.48 0.51 2.60
C GLU A 112 -14.03 1.47 1.50
N TYR A 113 -13.76 0.91 0.33
CA TYR A 113 -13.29 1.67 -0.80
C TYR A 113 -14.11 1.37 -2.04
N ASP A 114 -14.48 2.42 -2.75
CA ASP A 114 -15.02 2.28 -4.09
C ASP A 114 -13.88 2.12 -5.09
N ALA A 115 -14.10 1.27 -6.09
CA ALA A 115 -13.18 1.08 -7.20
C ALA A 115 -13.98 0.97 -8.50
N ILE A 116 -13.41 1.47 -9.57
CA ILE A 116 -13.92 1.24 -10.92
C ILE A 116 -13.39 -0.10 -11.44
N ASP A 117 -14.07 -0.66 -12.44
CA ASP A 117 -13.51 -1.79 -13.17
C ASP A 117 -12.28 -1.33 -13.98
N PRO A 118 -11.07 -1.82 -13.67
CA PRO A 118 -9.86 -1.37 -14.35
C PRO A 118 -9.80 -1.75 -15.83
N LEU A 119 -10.63 -2.66 -16.29
CA LEU A 119 -10.80 -2.93 -17.72
C LEU A 119 -11.37 -1.73 -18.49
N GLN A 120 -11.95 -0.74 -17.80
CA GLN A 120 -12.41 0.53 -18.40
C GLN A 120 -11.31 1.57 -18.57
N ILE A 121 -10.07 1.25 -18.23
CA ILE A 121 -8.92 2.16 -18.30
C ILE A 121 -8.03 1.74 -19.48
N LYS A 122 -7.49 2.73 -20.20
CA LYS A 122 -6.45 2.53 -21.22
C LYS A 122 -5.08 2.29 -20.57
N PRO A 123 -4.10 1.74 -21.28
CA PRO A 123 -2.72 1.63 -20.78
C PRO A 123 -2.08 2.96 -20.37
N SER A 124 -2.60 4.09 -20.87
CA SER A 124 -2.22 5.45 -20.45
C SER A 124 -2.82 5.88 -19.12
N LEU A 125 -3.67 5.06 -18.50
CA LEU A 125 -4.50 5.35 -17.33
C LEU A 125 -5.63 6.35 -17.59
N GLU A 126 -5.90 6.70 -18.84
CA GLU A 126 -7.09 7.44 -19.22
C GLU A 126 -8.32 6.52 -19.27
N ASN A 127 -9.46 7.00 -18.83
CA ASN A 127 -10.72 6.26 -18.93
C ASN A 127 -11.13 6.07 -20.40
N LYS A 128 -11.68 4.90 -20.75
CA LYS A 128 -12.10 4.58 -22.13
C LYS A 128 -13.38 5.30 -22.58
N VAL A 129 -14.23 5.66 -21.61
CA VAL A 129 -15.54 6.27 -21.86
C VAL A 129 -15.51 7.78 -21.61
N LEU A 130 -14.86 8.20 -20.56
CA LEU A 130 -14.74 9.60 -20.18
C LEU A 130 -13.38 10.15 -20.62
N GLU A 131 -13.41 10.92 -21.70
CA GLU A 131 -12.19 11.55 -22.20
C GLU A 131 -11.60 12.54 -21.19
N ASN A 132 -10.28 12.63 -21.18
CA ASN A 132 -9.50 13.50 -20.30
C ASN A 132 -9.60 13.17 -18.80
N LEU A 133 -10.23 12.05 -18.44
CA LEU A 133 -10.24 11.54 -17.08
C LEU A 133 -9.13 10.50 -16.91
N PHE A 134 -8.14 10.84 -16.11
CA PHE A 134 -7.06 9.92 -15.69
C PHE A 134 -7.28 9.54 -14.24
N THR A 135 -7.12 8.26 -13.94
CA THR A 135 -7.31 7.73 -12.58
C THR A 135 -6.06 6.99 -12.11
N ALA A 136 -5.77 7.05 -10.82
CA ALA A 136 -4.60 6.43 -10.22
C ALA A 136 -4.85 5.97 -8.80
N GLY A 137 -4.19 4.89 -8.40
CA GLY A 137 -4.26 4.37 -7.04
C GLY A 137 -5.44 3.44 -6.84
N GLN A 138 -6.00 3.51 -5.66
CA GLN A 138 -7.00 2.59 -5.17
C GLN A 138 -8.30 2.57 -5.99
N ILE A 139 -8.70 3.71 -6.55
CA ILE A 139 -9.86 3.78 -7.46
C ILE A 139 -9.74 2.80 -8.63
N ASN A 140 -8.52 2.44 -9.03
CA ASN A 140 -8.23 1.46 -10.07
C ASN A 140 -8.12 0.01 -9.54
N GLY A 141 -8.54 -0.24 -8.31
CA GLY A 141 -8.53 -1.58 -7.71
C GLY A 141 -7.18 -2.03 -7.14
N THR A 142 -6.25 -1.12 -6.88
CA THR A 142 -4.97 -1.44 -6.23
C THR A 142 -4.99 -1.17 -4.74
N SER A 143 -4.11 -1.85 -3.99
CA SER A 143 -3.91 -1.61 -2.56
C SER A 143 -2.42 -1.51 -2.27
N GLY A 144 -1.94 -0.31 -2.00
CA GLY A 144 -0.57 -0.01 -1.61
C GLY A 144 -0.11 1.37 -2.06
N TYR A 145 0.83 1.93 -1.30
CA TYR A 145 1.37 3.27 -1.56
C TYR A 145 2.19 3.30 -2.85
N GLU A 146 2.99 2.27 -3.08
CA GLU A 146 3.85 2.15 -4.24
C GLU A 146 3.05 2.01 -5.52
N GLU A 147 1.96 1.23 -5.48
CA GLU A 147 1.04 1.08 -6.60
C GLU A 147 0.35 2.40 -6.94
N ALA A 148 -0.06 3.15 -5.92
CA ALA A 148 -0.69 4.45 -6.11
C ALA A 148 0.30 5.48 -6.68
N ALA A 149 1.52 5.52 -6.15
CA ALA A 149 2.57 6.42 -6.63
C ALA A 149 2.96 6.13 -8.08
N GLY A 150 3.15 4.85 -8.43
CA GLY A 150 3.47 4.43 -9.80
C GLY A 150 2.38 4.81 -10.80
N GLN A 151 1.12 4.59 -10.45
CA GLN A 151 0.00 5.01 -11.30
C GLN A 151 -0.09 6.54 -11.40
N GLY A 152 0.06 7.24 -10.27
CA GLY A 152 -0.05 8.70 -10.22
C GLY A 152 0.95 9.39 -11.15
N ILE A 153 2.20 8.93 -11.15
CA ILE A 153 3.23 9.51 -12.02
C ILE A 153 2.92 9.24 -13.51
N ILE A 154 2.49 8.05 -13.87
CA ILE A 154 2.14 7.71 -15.27
C ILE A 154 0.89 8.46 -15.73
N ALA A 155 -0.13 8.54 -14.89
CA ALA A 155 -1.35 9.30 -15.17
C ALA A 155 -1.05 10.78 -15.40
N GLY A 156 -0.23 11.39 -14.53
CA GLY A 156 0.18 12.79 -14.64
C GLY A 156 0.99 13.08 -15.90
N ILE A 157 1.97 12.23 -16.22
CA ILE A 157 2.76 12.34 -17.46
C ILE A 157 1.84 12.26 -18.68
N ASN A 158 0.97 11.26 -18.74
CA ASN A 158 0.10 11.05 -19.89
C ASN A 158 -0.97 12.14 -20.05
N ALA A 159 -1.43 12.73 -18.95
CA ALA A 159 -2.32 13.88 -19.01
C ALA A 159 -1.62 15.09 -19.69
N VAL A 160 -0.35 15.36 -19.34
CA VAL A 160 0.43 16.44 -19.96
C VAL A 160 0.73 16.11 -21.43
N LEU A 161 1.18 14.90 -21.73
CA LEU A 161 1.43 14.47 -23.13
C LEU A 161 0.19 14.63 -24.00
N LYS A 162 -0.99 14.32 -23.46
CA LYS A 162 -2.26 14.51 -24.17
C LYS A 162 -2.55 15.98 -24.43
N ILE A 163 -2.33 16.87 -23.46
CA ILE A 163 -2.49 18.32 -23.65
C ILE A 163 -1.54 18.84 -24.76
N ASP A 164 -0.33 18.30 -24.79
CA ASP A 164 0.70 18.63 -25.79
C ASP A 164 0.45 17.95 -27.16
N ASN A 165 -0.61 17.16 -27.32
CA ASN A 165 -0.90 16.33 -28.50
C ASN A 165 0.26 15.39 -28.88
N LYS A 166 0.92 14.83 -27.87
CA LYS A 166 1.98 13.82 -28.01
C LYS A 166 1.46 12.42 -27.72
N GLU A 167 2.18 11.41 -28.23
CA GLU A 167 1.88 10.01 -27.92
C GLU A 167 2.04 9.71 -26.43
N PRO A 168 1.17 8.87 -25.85
CA PRO A 168 1.24 8.53 -24.45
C PRO A 168 2.46 7.68 -24.12
N LEU A 169 3.02 7.88 -22.92
CA LEU A 169 4.02 7.00 -22.36
C LEU A 169 3.39 5.70 -21.89
N ILE A 170 3.72 4.60 -22.56
CA ILE A 170 3.29 3.24 -22.22
C ILE A 170 4.52 2.41 -21.89
N LEU A 171 4.72 2.12 -20.61
CA LEU A 171 5.78 1.22 -20.17
C LEU A 171 5.36 -0.24 -20.38
N LYS A 172 6.23 -1.01 -21.03
CA LYS A 172 6.00 -2.45 -21.23
C LYS A 172 6.30 -3.23 -19.96
N ARG A 173 5.82 -4.46 -19.89
CA ARG A 173 6.10 -5.42 -18.82
C ARG A 173 7.60 -5.72 -18.66
N SER A 174 8.37 -5.59 -19.75
CA SER A 174 9.83 -5.74 -19.76
C SER A 174 10.59 -4.51 -19.28
N ASP A 175 9.94 -3.34 -19.24
CA ASP A 175 10.61 -2.08 -18.95
C ASP A 175 10.60 -1.75 -17.46
N ALA A 176 9.47 -1.99 -16.80
CA ALA A 176 9.30 -1.64 -15.39
C ALA A 176 8.21 -2.46 -14.70
N TYR A 177 8.29 -2.56 -13.36
CA TYR A 177 7.19 -3.07 -12.54
C TYR A 177 5.92 -2.25 -12.67
N ILE A 178 6.02 -0.93 -12.92
CA ILE A 178 4.88 -0.07 -13.25
C ILE A 178 4.20 -0.55 -14.54
N GLY A 179 4.97 -0.98 -15.54
CA GLY A 179 4.43 -1.56 -16.76
C GLY A 179 3.68 -2.87 -16.50
N VAL A 180 4.22 -3.76 -15.66
CA VAL A 180 3.53 -5.00 -15.23
C VAL A 180 2.23 -4.68 -14.51
N LEU A 181 2.26 -3.72 -13.58
CA LEU A 181 1.10 -3.28 -12.81
C LEU A 181 -0.02 -2.79 -13.72
N ILE A 182 0.27 -1.85 -14.60
CA ILE A 182 -0.74 -1.24 -15.47
C ILE A 182 -1.28 -2.26 -16.47
N ASP A 183 -0.40 -3.07 -17.06
CA ASP A 183 -0.82 -4.11 -18.00
C ASP A 183 -1.75 -5.13 -17.33
N ASP A 184 -1.41 -5.62 -16.13
CA ASP A 184 -2.28 -6.54 -15.37
C ASP A 184 -3.67 -5.90 -15.11
N LEU A 185 -3.71 -4.63 -14.69
CA LEU A 185 -4.97 -3.93 -14.41
C LEU A 185 -5.86 -3.84 -15.66
N VAL A 186 -5.32 -3.35 -16.76
CA VAL A 186 -6.12 -3.03 -17.95
C VAL A 186 -6.43 -4.23 -18.86
N THR A 187 -5.76 -5.37 -18.64
CA THR A 187 -5.96 -6.59 -19.46
C THR A 187 -6.64 -7.71 -18.69
N LYS A 188 -6.35 -7.86 -17.40
CA LYS A 188 -6.89 -8.95 -16.56
C LYS A 188 -8.00 -8.49 -15.63
N GLY A 189 -8.04 -7.20 -15.31
CA GLY A 189 -8.92 -6.68 -14.26
C GLY A 189 -8.48 -7.12 -12.86
N THR A 190 -9.34 -6.85 -11.87
CA THR A 190 -9.10 -7.24 -10.48
C THR A 190 -10.37 -7.82 -9.86
N ILE A 191 -10.24 -8.96 -9.19
CA ILE A 191 -11.29 -9.55 -8.35
C ILE A 191 -11.08 -9.20 -6.88
N GLU A 192 -9.82 -8.96 -6.51
CA GLU A 192 -9.38 -8.58 -5.17
C GLU A 192 -8.39 -7.41 -5.29
N PRO A 193 -8.15 -6.63 -4.21
CA PRO A 193 -7.20 -5.53 -4.25
C PRO A 193 -5.83 -5.98 -4.78
N TYR A 194 -5.39 -5.35 -5.87
CA TYR A 194 -4.14 -5.70 -6.53
C TYR A 194 -2.92 -5.22 -5.72
N ARG A 195 -1.95 -6.11 -5.55
CA ARG A 195 -0.62 -5.78 -5.02
C ARG A 195 0.45 -6.22 -6.01
N MET A 196 1.47 -5.38 -6.18
CA MET A 196 2.62 -5.69 -7.00
C MET A 196 3.54 -6.66 -6.28
N LEU A 197 3.55 -7.90 -6.75
CA LEU A 197 4.43 -8.96 -6.25
C LEU A 197 5.46 -9.30 -7.32
N THR A 198 6.69 -9.61 -6.92
CA THR A 198 7.75 -10.01 -7.85
C THR A 198 7.38 -11.23 -8.70
N SER A 199 6.53 -12.11 -8.15
CA SER A 199 6.01 -13.29 -8.87
C SER A 199 5.13 -12.95 -10.08
N ARG A 200 4.60 -11.72 -10.15
CA ARG A 200 3.77 -11.26 -11.28
C ARG A 200 4.60 -10.85 -12.50
N ALA A 201 5.90 -10.60 -12.32
CA ALA A 201 6.79 -10.12 -13.37
C ALA A 201 7.59 -11.26 -13.99
N GLU A 202 7.42 -11.50 -15.28
CA GLU A 202 8.15 -12.48 -16.07
C GLU A 202 9.64 -12.13 -16.13
N PHE A 203 9.93 -10.84 -16.26
CA PHE A 203 11.28 -10.30 -16.40
C PHE A 203 11.91 -9.89 -15.06
N ARG A 204 11.46 -10.46 -13.93
CA ARG A 204 11.92 -10.06 -12.58
C ARG A 204 13.41 -10.08 -12.35
N LEU A 205 14.17 -10.90 -13.10
CA LEU A 205 15.63 -10.94 -13.02
C LEU A 205 16.29 -9.72 -13.67
N ILE A 206 15.59 -9.05 -14.58
CA ILE A 206 16.04 -7.82 -15.25
C ILE A 206 15.50 -6.59 -14.52
N LEU A 207 14.27 -6.66 -14.02
CA LEU A 207 13.58 -5.55 -13.36
C LEU A 207 14.05 -5.41 -11.90
N ARG A 208 15.28 -4.94 -11.71
CA ARG A 208 15.86 -4.73 -10.37
C ARG A 208 15.83 -3.24 -10.01
N HIS A 209 15.86 -2.95 -8.70
CA HIS A 209 15.89 -1.58 -8.20
C HIS A 209 17.23 -0.89 -8.51
N ASP A 210 18.33 -1.63 -8.49
CA ASP A 210 19.69 -1.15 -8.70
C ASP A 210 19.99 -0.72 -10.14
N ASN A 211 19.15 -1.09 -11.09
CA ASN A 211 19.29 -0.71 -12.49
C ASN A 211 18.07 0.03 -13.06
N ALA A 212 17.12 0.41 -12.21
CA ALA A 212 15.87 1.05 -12.64
C ALA A 212 16.13 2.39 -13.35
N ASP A 213 17.06 3.18 -12.84
CA ASP A 213 17.46 4.45 -13.44
C ASP A 213 18.07 4.25 -14.84
N LEU A 214 18.88 3.23 -15.04
CA LEU A 214 19.47 2.92 -16.36
C LEU A 214 18.41 2.51 -17.38
N ARG A 215 17.43 1.73 -16.94
CA ARG A 215 16.34 1.24 -17.82
C ARG A 215 15.32 2.32 -18.18
N LEU A 216 15.03 3.25 -17.27
CA LEU A 216 13.93 4.20 -17.43
C LEU A 216 14.38 5.61 -17.79
N ARG A 217 15.67 5.92 -17.74
CA ARG A 217 16.21 7.24 -17.98
C ARG A 217 15.92 7.79 -19.36
N HIS A 218 15.98 6.97 -20.40
CA HIS A 218 15.67 7.40 -21.77
C HIS A 218 14.23 7.91 -21.89
N TYR A 219 13.26 7.22 -21.26
CA TYR A 219 11.88 7.72 -21.18
C TYR A 219 11.81 9.06 -20.47
N ALA A 220 12.50 9.20 -19.32
CA ALA A 220 12.52 10.44 -18.56
C ALA A 220 13.12 11.62 -19.36
N HIS A 221 14.12 11.36 -20.20
CA HIS A 221 14.70 12.36 -21.10
C HIS A 221 13.74 12.72 -22.23
N GLU A 222 13.11 11.73 -22.89
CA GLU A 222 12.17 11.93 -23.99
C GLU A 222 10.96 12.77 -23.57
N ILE A 223 10.42 12.53 -22.37
CA ILE A 223 9.28 13.28 -21.83
C ILE A 223 9.69 14.60 -21.15
N GLY A 224 10.99 14.88 -21.01
CA GLY A 224 11.51 16.12 -20.47
C GLY A 224 11.51 16.22 -18.94
N THR A 225 11.39 15.11 -18.20
CA THR A 225 11.46 15.11 -16.72
C THR A 225 12.89 15.18 -16.20
N ILE A 226 13.89 14.86 -17.03
CA ILE A 226 15.31 15.10 -16.76
C ILE A 226 15.94 15.89 -17.89
N ASN A 227 16.94 16.72 -17.56
CA ASN A 227 17.67 17.50 -18.54
C ASN A 227 18.78 16.68 -19.22
N ALA A 228 19.31 17.20 -20.34
CA ALA A 228 20.37 16.56 -21.12
C ALA A 228 21.64 16.32 -20.30
N VAL A 229 21.99 17.21 -19.36
CA VAL A 229 23.18 17.05 -18.50
C VAL A 229 23.03 15.85 -17.59
N SER A 230 21.89 15.72 -16.90
CA SER A 230 21.59 14.56 -16.05
C SER A 230 21.56 13.26 -16.86
N TYR A 231 20.98 13.30 -18.06
CA TYR A 231 20.96 12.14 -18.95
C TYR A 231 22.37 11.70 -19.35
N THR A 232 23.23 12.64 -19.78
CA THR A 232 24.58 12.35 -20.23
C THR A 232 25.48 11.84 -19.12
N HIS A 233 25.46 12.48 -17.94
CA HIS A 233 26.31 12.08 -16.81
C HIS A 233 26.07 10.63 -16.35
N LEU A 234 24.87 10.17 -16.45
CA LEU A 234 24.49 8.83 -16.01
C LEU A 234 24.65 7.75 -17.11
N THR A 235 24.76 8.17 -18.38
CA THR A 235 24.97 7.25 -19.52
C THR A 235 26.42 7.10 -19.92
N LEU A 236 27.32 7.96 -19.42
CA LEU A 236 28.75 7.76 -19.61
C LEU A 236 29.18 6.42 -18.98
N PRO A 237 29.91 5.55 -19.71
CA PRO A 237 30.47 4.37 -19.10
C PRO A 237 31.37 4.85 -17.96
N THR A 238 31.07 4.44 -16.74
CA THR A 238 32.02 4.46 -15.65
C THR A 238 33.09 3.48 -16.06
N ASN A 239 34.16 3.99 -16.67
CA ASN A 239 35.37 3.22 -16.79
C ASN A 239 35.87 2.96 -15.36
N SER A 240 35.45 1.88 -14.79
CA SER A 240 36.14 1.25 -13.68
C SER A 240 37.44 0.70 -14.28
N LEU A 241 38.40 1.59 -14.44
CA LEU A 241 39.77 1.19 -14.50
C LEU A 241 40.16 0.74 -13.09
N VAL A 242 40.14 -0.53 -12.85
CA VAL A 242 41.05 -1.23 -11.95
C VAL A 242 41.51 -2.47 -12.68
#